data_92a131931077e573ef948255a10987fc
#
_entry.id   92a131931077e573ef948255a10987fc
#
_cell.length_a   1.000
_cell.length_b   1.000
_cell.length_c   1.000
_cell.angle_alpha   90.00
_cell.angle_beta   90.00
_cell.angle_gamma   90.00
#
_symmetry.space_group_name_H-M   'P 1'
#
loop_
_entity.id
_entity.type
_entity.pdbx_description
1 polymer ?
#
loop_
_entity_poly.entity_id
_entity_poly.type
_entity_poly.pdbx_seq_one_letter_code
_entity_poly.pdbx_strand_id
1 'polypeptide(L)'
;MNIHLIAIGGSVMHNLAIALHKNGNQISGSDDEIFEPSKSRLKKYNILPKRSGWFPEKITKNIDYIILGMHAKKDNPELLKAKKLNLPIYSFPEYIYKES
;
A
#
# COMPACT_ATOMS: atom_id res chain seq x y z
N MET A 1 10.13 6.69 6.58
CA MET A 1 9.40 5.54 7.13
C MET A 1 9.15 4.49 6.05
N ASN A 2 8.93 3.26 6.45
CA ASN A 2 8.58 2.16 5.55
C ASN A 2 7.06 1.96 5.58
N ILE A 3 6.40 2.25 4.48
CA ILE A 3 4.94 2.22 4.40
C ILE A 3 4.53 1.23 3.31
N HIS A 4 3.63 0.32 3.65
CA HIS A 4 3.11 -0.66 2.69
C HIS A 4 1.64 -0.38 2.41
N LEU A 5 1.27 -0.31 1.13
CA LEU A 5 -0.10 -0.03 0.72
C LEU A 5 -0.74 -1.29 0.13
N ILE A 6 -1.80 -1.75 0.75
CA ILE A 6 -2.60 -2.88 0.25
C ILE A 6 -3.63 -2.31 -0.72
N ALA A 7 -3.64 -2.80 -1.95
CA ALA A 7 -4.42 -2.28 -3.07
C ALA A 7 -3.86 -0.94 -3.58
N ILE A 8 -2.55 -0.90 -3.80
CA ILE A 8 -1.81 0.30 -4.18
C ILE A 8 -2.24 0.90 -5.53
N GLY A 9 -2.80 0.07 -6.41
CA GLY A 9 -3.16 0.50 -7.77
C GLY A 9 -4.46 1.29 -7.86
N GLY A 10 -5.20 1.42 -6.78
CA GLY A 10 -6.44 2.20 -6.78
C GLY A 10 -6.19 3.65 -7.18
N SER A 11 -7.24 4.28 -7.74
CA SER A 11 -7.13 5.66 -8.23
C SER A 11 -6.59 6.63 -7.19
N VAL A 12 -7.15 6.59 -5.98
CA VAL A 12 -6.72 7.46 -4.89
C VAL A 12 -5.45 6.94 -4.24
N MET A 13 -5.36 5.62 -4.09
CA MET A 13 -4.24 4.98 -3.42
C MET A 13 -2.91 5.20 -4.13
N HIS A 14 -2.88 5.10 -5.47
CA HIS A 14 -1.61 5.29 -6.17
C HIS A 14 -1.13 6.75 -6.08
N ASN A 15 -2.04 7.71 -6.06
CA ASN A 15 -1.66 9.11 -5.87
C ASN A 15 -1.08 9.33 -4.49
N LEU A 16 -1.66 8.71 -3.47
CA LEU A 16 -1.13 8.78 -2.11
C LEU A 16 0.26 8.14 -2.03
N ALA A 17 0.44 6.98 -2.66
CA ALA A 17 1.73 6.30 -2.69
C ALA A 17 2.82 7.20 -3.27
N ILE A 18 2.53 7.87 -4.37
CA ILE A 18 3.47 8.78 -5.03
C ILE A 18 3.79 9.97 -4.12
N ALA A 19 2.77 10.55 -3.49
CA ALA A 19 2.98 11.68 -2.58
C ALA A 19 3.88 11.30 -1.40
N LEU A 20 3.64 10.13 -0.81
CA LEU A 20 4.46 9.64 0.30
C LEU A 20 5.90 9.35 -0.15
N HIS A 21 6.05 8.80 -1.35
CA HIS A 21 7.37 8.55 -1.92
C HIS A 21 8.14 9.86 -2.09
N LYS A 22 7.48 10.89 -2.62
CA LYS A 22 8.11 12.21 -2.81
C LYS A 22 8.51 12.85 -1.50
N ASN A 23 7.84 12.49 -0.40
CA ASN A 23 8.18 12.99 0.93
C ASN A 23 9.27 12.18 1.62
N GLY A 24 9.95 11.29 0.89
CA GLY A 24 11.10 10.57 1.41
C GLY A 24 10.80 9.23 2.05
N ASN A 25 9.56 8.75 1.98
CA ASN A 25 9.22 7.44 2.54
C ASN A 25 9.56 6.32 1.57
N GLN A 26 9.90 5.16 2.11
CA GLN A 26 10.06 3.95 1.31
C GLN A 26 8.69 3.30 1.18
N ILE A 27 8.27 3.12 -0.07
CA ILE A 27 6.92 2.67 -0.38
C ILE A 27 6.99 1.27 -0.98
N SER A 28 6.16 0.39 -0.46
CA SER A 28 5.89 -0.91 -1.08
C SER A 28 4.38 -1.07 -1.19
N GLY A 29 3.96 -2.04 -1.95
CA GLY A 29 2.53 -2.28 -2.08
C GLY A 29 2.23 -3.53 -2.90
N SER A 30 0.97 -3.87 -2.95
CA SER A 30 0.47 -5.01 -3.71
C SER A 30 -0.92 -4.72 -4.24
N ASP A 31 -1.29 -5.39 -5.32
CA ASP A 31 -2.63 -5.32 -5.88
C ASP A 31 -2.88 -6.54 -6.77
N ASP A 32 -4.15 -6.90 -6.94
CA ASP A 32 -4.54 -7.97 -7.86
C ASP A 32 -4.14 -7.64 -9.29
N GLU A 33 -4.47 -6.43 -9.69
CA GLU A 33 -4.23 -5.94 -11.03
C GLU A 33 -4.18 -4.42 -11.00
N ILE A 34 -3.22 -3.86 -11.70
CA ILE A 34 -3.04 -2.42 -11.73
C ILE A 34 -3.23 -1.93 -13.17
N PHE A 35 -4.19 -1.04 -13.34
CA PHE A 35 -4.57 -0.50 -14.65
C PHE A 35 -3.93 0.87 -14.88
N GLU A 36 -3.92 1.30 -16.13
CA GLU A 36 -3.52 2.67 -16.47
C GLU A 36 -4.60 3.65 -16.01
N PRO A 37 -4.24 4.87 -15.62
CA PRO A 37 -2.89 5.45 -15.62
C PRO A 37 -2.04 5.13 -14.40
N SER A 38 -2.59 4.43 -13.40
CA SER A 38 -1.88 4.12 -12.15
C SER A 38 -0.58 3.35 -12.42
N LYS A 39 -0.64 2.38 -13.32
CA LYS A 39 0.51 1.52 -13.62
C LYS A 39 1.72 2.32 -14.07
N SER A 40 1.55 3.18 -15.06
CA SER A 40 2.66 3.99 -15.59
C SER A 40 3.17 4.99 -14.55
N ARG A 41 2.26 5.55 -13.77
CA ARG A 41 2.64 6.53 -12.73
C ARG A 41 3.48 5.88 -11.64
N LEU A 42 3.07 4.71 -11.16
CA LEU A 42 3.82 3.98 -10.14
C LEU A 42 5.18 3.53 -10.69
N LYS A 43 5.21 3.09 -11.94
CA LYS A 43 6.45 2.66 -12.59
C LYS A 43 7.45 3.81 -12.69
N LYS A 44 6.98 5.00 -12.98
CA LYS A 44 7.83 6.19 -13.11
C LYS A 44 8.66 6.43 -11.85
N TYR A 45 8.12 6.12 -10.68
CA TYR A 45 8.78 6.35 -9.40
C TYR A 45 9.38 5.06 -8.81
N ASN A 46 9.42 3.98 -9.59
CA ASN A 46 9.97 2.68 -9.17
C ASN A 46 9.25 2.08 -7.96
N ILE A 47 7.95 2.33 -7.84
CA ILE A 47 7.14 1.78 -6.76
C ILE A 47 6.01 0.89 -7.27
N LEU A 48 6.06 0.52 -8.55
CA LEU A 48 5.13 -0.46 -9.11
C LEU A 48 5.50 -1.85 -8.63
N PRO A 49 4.53 -2.62 -8.06
CA PRO A 49 4.81 -4.01 -7.69
C PRO A 49 5.28 -4.81 -8.90
N LYS A 50 6.27 -5.67 -8.69
CA LYS A 50 6.85 -6.46 -9.78
C LYS A 50 5.91 -7.54 -10.31
N ARG A 51 5.00 -8.02 -9.46
CA ARG A 51 4.03 -9.05 -9.81
C ARG A 51 2.65 -8.68 -9.29
N SER A 52 1.62 -9.10 -9.99
CA SER A 52 0.24 -8.97 -9.54
C SER A 52 -0.02 -10.03 -8.46
N GLY A 53 -0.88 -9.70 -7.51
CA GLY A 53 -1.31 -10.62 -6.47
C GLY A 53 -0.95 -10.14 -5.07
N TRP A 54 -1.14 -11.03 -4.11
CA TRP A 54 -0.95 -10.75 -2.71
C TRP A 54 0.18 -11.64 -2.17
N PHE A 55 1.12 -11.04 -1.45
CA PHE A 55 2.33 -11.71 -0.99
C PHE A 55 2.56 -11.41 0.49
N PRO A 56 2.03 -12.26 1.40
CA PRO A 56 2.21 -12.03 2.84
C PRO A 56 3.67 -11.91 3.28
N GLU A 57 4.58 -12.54 2.53
CA GLU A 57 6.01 -12.46 2.83
C GLU A 57 6.57 -11.05 2.71
N LYS A 58 5.88 -10.15 2.01
CA LYS A 58 6.28 -8.74 1.97
C LYS A 58 6.02 -8.02 3.29
N ILE A 59 5.15 -8.57 4.11
CA ILE A 59 4.73 -7.92 5.36
C ILE A 59 5.68 -8.36 6.46
N THR A 60 6.51 -7.43 6.93
CA THR A 60 7.51 -7.67 7.95
C THR A 60 7.43 -6.61 9.05
N LYS A 61 8.11 -6.87 10.15
CA LYS A 61 8.16 -5.92 11.27
C LYS A 61 8.92 -4.63 10.94
N ASN A 62 9.64 -4.60 9.81
CA ASN A 62 10.33 -3.39 9.35
C ASN A 62 9.37 -2.35 8.79
N ILE A 63 8.13 -2.75 8.50
CA ILE A 63 7.11 -1.82 8.04
C ILE A 63 6.61 -1.00 9.22
N ASP A 64 6.60 0.32 9.05
CA ASP A 64 6.13 1.21 10.10
C ASP A 64 4.62 1.22 10.21
N TYR A 65 3.91 1.22 9.08
CA TYR A 65 2.47 1.05 9.07
C TYR A 65 1.94 0.67 7.70
N ILE A 66 0.68 0.22 7.71
CA ILE A 66 -0.05 -0.25 6.52
C ILE A 66 -1.16 0.75 6.22
N ILE A 67 -1.33 1.07 4.93
CA ILE A 67 -2.51 1.81 4.47
C ILE A 67 -3.35 0.85 3.63
N LEU A 68 -4.60 0.68 4.02
CA LEU A 68 -5.51 -0.28 3.41
C LEU A 68 -6.43 0.42 2.42
N GLY A 69 -6.40 -0.01 1.16
CA GLY A 69 -7.29 0.50 0.14
C GLY A 69 -8.73 0.07 0.37
N MET A 70 -9.67 0.87 -0.12
CA MET A 70 -11.11 0.66 0.12
C MET A 70 -11.64 -0.63 -0.48
N HIS A 71 -10.99 -1.14 -1.51
CA HIS A 71 -11.44 -2.36 -2.20
C HIS A 71 -10.77 -3.63 -1.66
N ALA A 72 -9.89 -3.51 -0.68
CA ALA A 72 -9.25 -4.68 -0.10
C ALA A 72 -10.25 -5.46 0.75
N LYS A 73 -10.23 -6.78 0.62
CA LYS A 73 -11.13 -7.65 1.36
C LYS A 73 -10.65 -7.89 2.77
N LYS A 74 -11.58 -8.22 3.68
CA LYS A 74 -11.24 -8.49 5.08
C LYS A 74 -10.31 -9.70 5.25
N ASP A 75 -10.35 -10.64 4.32
CA ASP A 75 -9.51 -11.84 4.35
C ASP A 75 -8.26 -11.72 3.49
N ASN A 76 -7.91 -10.52 3.07
CA ASN A 76 -6.70 -10.29 2.30
C ASN A 76 -5.49 -10.87 3.05
N PRO A 77 -4.67 -11.73 2.40
CA PRO A 77 -3.55 -12.39 3.09
C PRO A 77 -2.54 -11.43 3.69
N GLU A 78 -2.28 -10.30 3.02
CA GLU A 78 -1.36 -9.31 3.54
C GLU A 78 -1.94 -8.59 4.76
N LEU A 79 -3.23 -8.31 4.73
CA LEU A 79 -3.91 -7.70 5.87
C LEU A 79 -3.88 -8.62 7.08
N LEU A 80 -4.15 -9.91 6.88
CA LEU A 80 -4.11 -10.90 7.96
C LEU A 80 -2.71 -11.00 8.57
N LYS A 81 -1.67 -10.98 7.73
CA LYS A 81 -0.29 -11.00 8.20
C LYS A 81 0.04 -9.75 9.01
N ALA A 82 -0.40 -8.58 8.55
CA ALA A 82 -0.17 -7.32 9.24
C ALA A 82 -0.81 -7.35 10.63
N LYS A 83 -2.02 -7.87 10.73
CA LYS A 83 -2.70 -8.02 12.02
C LYS A 83 -1.94 -8.98 12.94
N LYS A 84 -1.45 -10.07 12.40
CA LYS A 84 -0.67 -11.06 13.15
C LYS A 84 0.60 -10.43 13.72
N LEU A 85 1.24 -9.54 12.99
CA LEU A 85 2.44 -8.85 13.43
C LEU A 85 2.16 -7.60 14.28
N ASN A 86 0.90 -7.30 14.52
CA ASN A 86 0.47 -6.12 15.27
C ASN A 86 0.97 -4.80 14.68
N LEU A 87 1.05 -4.72 13.36
CA LEU A 87 1.42 -3.48 12.69
C LEU A 87 0.26 -2.49 12.74
N PRO A 88 0.53 -1.18 12.85
CA PRO A 88 -0.51 -0.18 12.71
C PRO A 88 -1.14 -0.26 11.32
N ILE A 89 -2.47 -0.26 11.25
CA ILE A 89 -3.21 -0.36 10.00
C ILE A 89 -4.21 0.78 9.95
N TYR A 90 -4.14 1.56 8.87
CA TYR A 90 -5.07 2.65 8.63
C TYR A 90 -5.80 2.41 7.32
N SER A 91 -7.12 2.59 7.31
CA SER A 91 -7.85 2.69 6.04
C SER A 91 -7.44 4.01 5.39
N PHE A 92 -7.69 4.16 4.08
CA PHE A 92 -7.39 5.41 3.40
C PHE A 92 -8.07 6.61 4.08
N PRO A 93 -9.39 6.58 4.39
CA PRO A 93 -10.01 7.69 5.11
C PRO A 93 -9.39 7.98 6.47
N GLU A 94 -9.06 6.94 7.25
CA GLU A 94 -8.42 7.11 8.55
C GLU A 94 -7.07 7.77 8.42
N TYR A 95 -6.29 7.36 7.42
CA TYR A 95 -4.97 7.93 7.20
C TYR A 95 -5.05 9.41 6.84
N ILE A 96 -5.95 9.77 5.92
CA ILE A 96 -6.13 11.15 5.51
C ILE A 96 -6.58 12.02 6.69
N TYR A 97 -7.49 11.51 7.51
CA TYR A 97 -7.94 12.22 8.72
C TYR A 97 -6.79 12.45 9.70
N LYS A 98 -5.98 11.41 9.92
CA LYS A 98 -4.84 11.49 10.83
C LYS A 98 -3.82 12.54 10.41
N GLU A 99 -3.60 12.68 9.09
CA GLU A 99 -2.59 13.59 8.55
C GLU A 99 -3.10 15.00 8.28
N SER A 100 -4.39 15.26 8.45
CA SER A 100 -4.93 16.62 8.23
C SER A 100 -4.83 17.50 9.46
#